data_12724f3b6b677da696b84b879a65db9b
#
_entry.id   12724f3b6b677da696b84b879a65db9b
#
_cell.length_a   1.000
_cell.length_b   1.000
_cell.length_c   1.000
_cell.angle_alpha   90.00
_cell.angle_beta   90.00
_cell.angle_gamma   90.00
#
_symmetry.space_group_name_H-M   'P 1'
#
loop_
_entity.id
_entity.type
_entity.pdbx_description
1 polymer ?
#
loop_
_entity_poly.entity_id
_entity_poly.type
_entity_poly.pdbx_seq_one_letter_code
_entity_poly.pdbx_strand_id
1 'polypeptide(L)'
;ADTPDPVFTDTLELDISTVEPCISGPKRPQDKIQLSESSASFDKILSDLAGISETRSVAVKGADHELRDGDVVIAAITSCTNTSNPSVLMGAGLLARNAVKKGLQSKPWVKTSLAPGSQVVADYLEGAGLQDDLDALGFNIAGFGCTTCIGNSGPLNEPISDAITEGDLVATAVLSGNRNFEGRISPFVKANFLASPPLVVAYALAGRVNIDLTTE
;
A
#
# COMPACT_ATOMS: atom_id res chain seq x y z
N ALA A 1 -44.22 2.56 1.07
CA ALA A 1 -43.20 3.52 1.45
C ALA A 1 -43.64 4.91 0.93
N ASP A 2 -44.47 5.61 1.71
CA ASP A 2 -45.08 6.92 1.31
C ASP A 2 -44.48 8.07 2.16
N THR A 3 -43.21 7.91 2.60
CA THR A 3 -42.51 8.96 3.29
C THR A 3 -42.03 9.98 2.26
N PRO A 4 -42.39 11.29 2.37
CA PRO A 4 -41.87 12.28 1.44
C PRO A 4 -40.36 12.39 1.56
N ASP A 5 -39.68 12.71 0.47
CA ASP A 5 -38.26 12.91 0.46
C ASP A 5 -37.87 14.05 1.42
N PRO A 6 -36.78 13.89 2.20
CA PRO A 6 -36.31 14.93 3.10
C PRO A 6 -35.84 16.16 2.31
N VAL A 7 -36.01 17.34 2.91
CA VAL A 7 -35.44 18.58 2.38
C VAL A 7 -33.97 18.64 2.78
N PHE A 8 -33.07 18.49 1.80
CA PHE A 8 -31.61 18.53 2.04
C PHE A 8 -31.09 19.96 1.99
N THR A 9 -30.09 20.25 2.79
CA THR A 9 -29.38 21.54 2.79
C THR A 9 -28.51 21.67 1.54
N ASP A 10 -27.96 20.55 1.04
CA ASP A 10 -27.16 20.45 -0.17
C ASP A 10 -27.22 19.03 -0.74
N THR A 11 -26.92 18.87 -2.03
CA THR A 11 -26.91 17.58 -2.73
C THR A 11 -25.64 17.44 -3.53
N LEU A 12 -25.10 16.21 -3.57
CA LEU A 12 -23.94 15.84 -4.38
C LEU A 12 -24.35 14.75 -5.37
N GLU A 13 -23.92 14.88 -6.60
CA GLU A 13 -24.09 13.87 -7.63
C GLU A 13 -22.72 13.31 -8.04
N LEU A 14 -22.63 11.99 -8.15
CA LEU A 14 -21.44 11.30 -8.64
C LEU A 14 -21.84 10.27 -9.70
N ASP A 15 -21.32 10.44 -10.90
CA ASP A 15 -21.38 9.39 -11.92
C ASP A 15 -20.31 8.33 -11.61
N ILE A 16 -20.73 7.19 -11.09
CA ILE A 16 -19.81 6.09 -10.72
C ILE A 16 -19.10 5.46 -11.92
N SER A 17 -19.59 5.68 -13.16
CA SER A 17 -18.87 5.23 -14.36
C SER A 17 -17.57 5.97 -14.63
N THR A 18 -17.40 7.15 -14.01
CA THR A 18 -16.17 7.96 -14.09
C THR A 18 -15.13 7.59 -13.04
N VAL A 19 -15.43 6.64 -12.15
CA VAL A 19 -14.50 6.21 -11.10
C VAL A 19 -13.49 5.24 -11.67
N GLU A 20 -12.22 5.65 -11.66
CA GLU A 20 -11.07 4.87 -12.11
C GLU A 20 -10.26 4.33 -10.92
N PRO A 21 -9.52 3.21 -11.11
CA PRO A 21 -8.58 2.73 -10.11
C PRO A 21 -7.57 3.82 -9.74
N CYS A 22 -7.37 4.02 -8.44
CA CYS A 22 -6.50 5.08 -7.93
C CYS A 22 -5.84 4.69 -6.61
N ILE A 23 -4.78 5.43 -6.28
CA ILE A 23 -4.19 5.51 -4.95
C ILE A 23 -4.38 6.92 -4.40
N SER A 24 -4.20 7.10 -3.11
CA SER A 24 -4.31 8.43 -2.47
C SER A 24 -3.07 8.74 -1.64
N GLY A 25 -2.49 9.91 -1.86
CA GLY A 25 -1.29 10.37 -1.17
C GLY A 25 -0.49 11.36 -2.00
N PRO A 26 0.72 11.70 -1.55
CA PRO A 26 1.50 11.06 -0.47
C PRO A 26 1.20 11.56 0.93
N LYS A 27 0.49 12.69 1.09
CA LYS A 27 0.33 13.35 2.39
C LYS A 27 -1.08 13.30 2.96
N ARG A 28 -2.10 13.34 2.11
CA ARG A 28 -3.50 13.43 2.54
C ARG A 28 -4.37 12.38 1.85
N PRO A 29 -5.38 11.82 2.55
CA PRO A 29 -6.28 10.81 1.98
C PRO A 29 -7.08 11.28 0.75
N GLN A 30 -7.30 12.58 0.61
CA GLN A 30 -8.02 13.17 -0.53
C GLN A 30 -7.14 13.47 -1.76
N ASP A 31 -5.83 13.38 -1.65
CA ASP A 31 -4.92 13.59 -2.78
C ASP A 31 -4.99 12.34 -3.68
N LYS A 32 -5.87 12.37 -4.68
CA LYS A 32 -6.14 11.26 -5.61
C LYS A 32 -5.11 11.25 -6.73
N ILE A 33 -4.56 10.07 -7.02
CA ILE A 33 -3.68 9.80 -8.17
C ILE A 33 -4.29 8.61 -8.93
N GLN A 34 -4.59 8.78 -10.21
CA GLN A 34 -5.00 7.67 -11.06
C GLN A 34 -3.87 6.65 -11.19
N LEU A 35 -4.22 5.37 -11.27
CA LEU A 35 -3.21 4.32 -11.29
C LEU A 35 -2.30 4.40 -12.52
N SER A 36 -2.86 4.80 -13.65
CA SER A 36 -2.14 5.07 -14.90
C SER A 36 -1.18 6.27 -14.84
N GLU A 37 -1.40 7.19 -13.88
CA GLU A 37 -0.59 8.40 -13.69
C GLU A 37 0.42 8.27 -12.54
N SER A 38 0.47 7.14 -11.85
CA SER A 38 1.27 6.97 -10.64
C SER A 38 2.77 7.22 -10.88
N SER A 39 3.29 6.74 -12.00
CA SER A 39 4.70 6.96 -12.39
C SER A 39 5.00 8.44 -12.61
N ALA A 40 4.24 9.11 -13.48
CA ALA A 40 4.44 10.54 -13.78
C ALA A 40 4.18 11.46 -12.56
N SER A 41 3.21 11.08 -11.71
CA SER A 41 2.94 11.83 -10.48
C SER A 41 4.08 11.73 -9.47
N PHE A 42 4.83 10.62 -9.47
CA PHE A 42 5.94 10.46 -8.54
C PHE A 42 7.09 11.45 -8.81
N ASP A 43 7.37 11.81 -10.04
CA ASP A 43 8.40 12.81 -10.38
C ASP A 43 8.09 14.17 -9.74
N LYS A 44 6.82 14.56 -9.76
CA LYS A 44 6.36 15.77 -9.06
C LYS A 44 6.47 15.62 -7.54
N ILE A 45 6.07 14.48 -7.00
CA ILE A 45 6.17 14.19 -5.57
C ILE A 45 7.64 14.25 -5.11
N LEU A 46 8.56 13.70 -5.90
CA LEU A 46 9.99 13.72 -5.61
C LEU A 46 10.53 15.18 -5.58
N SER A 47 10.12 15.99 -6.54
CA SER A 47 10.44 17.41 -6.56
C SER A 47 9.88 18.16 -5.34
N ASP A 48 8.61 17.90 -4.99
CA ASP A 48 7.93 18.58 -3.88
C ASP A 48 8.44 18.16 -2.49
N LEU A 49 8.91 16.91 -2.34
CA LEU A 49 9.38 16.36 -1.04
C LEU A 49 10.89 16.52 -0.85
N ALA A 50 11.69 16.39 -1.89
CA ALA A 50 13.15 16.38 -1.80
C ALA A 50 13.83 17.48 -2.60
N GLY A 51 13.09 18.26 -3.40
CA GLY A 51 13.66 19.33 -4.22
C GLY A 51 14.58 18.83 -5.36
N ILE A 52 14.39 17.57 -5.78
CA ILE A 52 15.21 16.93 -6.82
C ILE A 52 14.34 16.46 -7.98
N SER A 53 14.95 16.38 -9.16
CA SER A 53 14.30 15.93 -10.40
C SER A 53 14.79 14.56 -10.89
N GLU A 54 15.83 14.03 -10.27
CA GLU A 54 16.41 12.74 -10.64
C GLU A 54 16.34 11.78 -9.46
N THR A 55 15.98 10.53 -9.76
CA THR A 55 15.90 9.46 -8.77
C THR A 55 17.30 9.09 -8.27
N ARG A 56 17.48 9.11 -6.97
CA ARG A 56 18.71 8.63 -6.30
C ARG A 56 18.64 7.13 -6.06
N SER A 57 19.81 6.49 -5.94
CA SER A 57 19.91 5.09 -5.53
C SER A 57 21.05 4.89 -4.55
N VAL A 58 20.91 3.92 -3.65
CA VAL A 58 21.91 3.54 -2.66
C VAL A 58 21.96 2.00 -2.55
N ALA A 59 23.17 1.45 -2.63
CA ALA A 59 23.38 0.02 -2.44
C ALA A 59 23.02 -0.40 -1.00
N VAL A 60 22.27 -1.48 -0.84
CA VAL A 60 21.91 -2.02 0.47
C VAL A 60 23.07 -2.90 0.97
N LYS A 61 23.62 -2.56 2.14
CA LYS A 61 24.75 -3.27 2.72
C LYS A 61 24.42 -4.74 2.99
N GLY A 62 25.24 -5.63 2.42
CA GLY A 62 25.05 -7.08 2.58
C GLY A 62 23.97 -7.69 1.70
N ALA A 63 23.44 -6.95 0.74
CA ALA A 63 22.47 -7.41 -0.24
C ALA A 63 22.98 -7.18 -1.68
N ASP A 64 22.34 -7.81 -2.64
CA ASP A 64 22.65 -7.72 -4.08
C ASP A 64 21.76 -6.73 -4.82
N HIS A 65 21.08 -5.85 -4.09
CA HIS A 65 20.16 -4.86 -4.63
C HIS A 65 20.45 -3.46 -4.07
N GLU A 66 19.89 -2.47 -4.78
CA GLU A 66 19.89 -1.07 -4.38
C GLU A 66 18.48 -0.66 -3.95
N LEU A 67 18.40 0.35 -3.09
CA LEU A 67 17.17 1.11 -2.84
C LEU A 67 17.20 2.42 -3.63
N ARG A 68 16.02 2.83 -4.10
CA ARG A 68 15.83 4.04 -4.91
C ARG A 68 14.71 4.91 -4.34
N ASP A 69 14.73 6.18 -4.70
CA ASP A 69 13.56 7.04 -4.49
C ASP A 69 12.33 6.40 -5.15
N GLY A 70 11.23 6.32 -4.40
CA GLY A 70 9.99 5.68 -4.84
C GLY A 70 9.85 4.20 -4.49
N ASP A 71 10.89 3.56 -3.97
CA ASP A 71 10.77 2.17 -3.54
C ASP A 71 9.83 2.05 -2.35
N VAL A 72 8.98 1.01 -2.42
CA VAL A 72 8.05 0.63 -1.37
C VAL A 72 8.80 -0.18 -0.33
N VAL A 73 8.95 0.37 0.86
CA VAL A 73 9.62 -0.34 1.98
C VAL A 73 8.63 -0.89 3.02
N ILE A 74 7.37 -0.45 2.94
CA ILE A 74 6.26 -1.00 3.75
C ILE A 74 5.05 -1.20 2.84
N ALA A 75 4.52 -2.43 2.81
CA ALA A 75 3.26 -2.77 2.18
C ALA A 75 2.36 -3.46 3.22
N ALA A 76 1.28 -2.78 3.64
CA ALA A 76 0.47 -3.25 4.74
C ALA A 76 -1.02 -3.32 4.40
N ILE A 77 -1.60 -4.51 4.55
CA ILE A 77 -3.05 -4.67 4.54
C ILE A 77 -3.55 -4.47 5.97
N THR A 78 -4.34 -3.40 6.18
CA THR A 78 -4.85 -3.03 7.50
C THR A 78 -6.35 -3.33 7.65
N SER A 79 -6.86 -3.20 8.86
CA SER A 79 -8.22 -3.63 9.23
C SER A 79 -9.36 -2.80 8.63
N CYS A 80 -9.12 -1.59 8.13
CA CYS A 80 -10.16 -0.59 7.92
C CYS A 80 -11.25 -0.99 6.91
N THR A 81 -10.94 -1.78 5.89
CA THR A 81 -11.88 -2.17 4.84
C THR A 81 -12.22 -3.66 4.83
N ASN A 82 -11.37 -4.52 5.35
CA ASN A 82 -11.49 -5.98 5.15
C ASN A 82 -12.61 -6.65 5.94
N THR A 83 -13.04 -6.09 7.06
CA THR A 83 -14.16 -6.62 7.84
C THR A 83 -15.51 -6.32 7.18
N SER A 84 -15.65 -5.13 6.60
CA SER A 84 -16.92 -4.67 6.00
C SER A 84 -17.09 -5.08 4.54
N ASN A 85 -16.01 -5.36 3.84
CA ASN A 85 -16.03 -5.80 2.44
C ASN A 85 -15.05 -6.97 2.20
N PRO A 86 -15.50 -8.21 2.42
CA PRO A 86 -14.66 -9.40 2.20
C PRO A 86 -14.12 -9.51 0.77
N SER A 87 -14.87 -9.03 -0.23
CA SER A 87 -14.52 -9.18 -1.65
C SER A 87 -13.16 -8.57 -1.99
N VAL A 88 -12.80 -7.43 -1.39
CA VAL A 88 -11.51 -6.78 -1.68
C VAL A 88 -10.33 -7.57 -1.11
N LEU A 89 -10.51 -8.21 0.05
CA LEU A 89 -9.43 -9.02 0.62
C LEU A 89 -9.35 -10.39 -0.05
N MET A 90 -10.49 -10.98 -0.43
CA MET A 90 -10.51 -12.17 -1.29
C MET A 90 -9.80 -11.89 -2.62
N GLY A 91 -10.00 -10.69 -3.20
CA GLY A 91 -9.27 -10.24 -4.40
C GLY A 91 -7.76 -10.16 -4.17
N ALA A 92 -7.31 -9.66 -3.01
CA ALA A 92 -5.89 -9.64 -2.65
C ALA A 92 -5.30 -11.06 -2.53
N GLY A 93 -6.03 -11.98 -1.88
CA GLY A 93 -5.63 -13.38 -1.77
C GLY A 93 -5.56 -14.10 -3.12
N LEU A 94 -6.52 -13.84 -4.02
CA LEU A 94 -6.50 -14.39 -5.38
C LEU A 94 -5.34 -13.83 -6.21
N LEU A 95 -5.01 -12.56 -6.04
CA LEU A 95 -3.82 -11.97 -6.66
C LEU A 95 -2.54 -12.63 -6.13
N ALA A 96 -2.43 -12.80 -4.81
CA ALA A 96 -1.31 -13.49 -4.17
C ALA A 96 -1.15 -14.90 -4.71
N ARG A 97 -2.24 -15.67 -4.79
CA ARG A 97 -2.28 -17.04 -5.39
C ARG A 97 -1.76 -17.05 -6.82
N ASN A 98 -2.20 -16.12 -7.63
CA ASN A 98 -1.77 -16.05 -9.04
C ASN A 98 -0.30 -15.64 -9.16
N ALA A 99 0.18 -14.75 -8.30
CA ALA A 99 1.57 -14.35 -8.23
C ALA A 99 2.48 -15.52 -7.81
N VAL A 100 2.12 -16.23 -6.74
CA VAL A 100 2.86 -17.41 -6.25
C VAL A 100 2.92 -18.49 -7.32
N LYS A 101 1.80 -18.79 -8.01
CA LYS A 101 1.77 -19.75 -9.14
C LYS A 101 2.69 -19.36 -10.30
N LYS A 102 2.95 -18.08 -10.49
CA LYS A 102 3.88 -17.55 -11.50
C LYS A 102 5.32 -17.42 -10.97
N GLY A 103 5.60 -17.83 -9.74
CA GLY A 103 6.91 -17.72 -9.11
C GLY A 103 7.31 -16.29 -8.71
N LEU A 104 6.33 -15.36 -8.64
CA LEU A 104 6.59 -14.00 -8.19
C LEU A 104 6.69 -13.96 -6.66
N GLN A 105 7.52 -13.05 -6.16
CA GLN A 105 7.76 -12.81 -4.74
C GLN A 105 7.68 -11.31 -4.45
N SER A 106 7.30 -10.94 -3.24
CA SER A 106 7.50 -9.57 -2.76
C SER A 106 8.99 -9.21 -2.82
N LYS A 107 9.30 -7.96 -3.12
CA LYS A 107 10.70 -7.53 -3.19
C LYS A 107 11.36 -7.62 -1.80
N PRO A 108 12.66 -7.99 -1.72
CA PRO A 108 13.34 -8.27 -0.45
C PRO A 108 13.44 -7.06 0.48
N TRP A 109 13.31 -5.86 -0.03
CA TRP A 109 13.31 -4.63 0.77
C TRP A 109 11.93 -4.24 1.28
N VAL A 110 10.84 -4.91 0.83
CA VAL A 110 9.47 -4.59 1.22
C VAL A 110 9.10 -5.35 2.48
N LYS A 111 8.82 -4.64 3.53
CA LYS A 111 8.19 -5.20 4.74
C LYS A 111 6.70 -5.32 4.52
N THR A 112 6.22 -6.54 4.40
CA THR A 112 4.80 -6.86 4.22
C THR A 112 4.13 -7.18 5.56
N SER A 113 2.83 -6.93 5.68
CA SER A 113 2.03 -7.36 6.83
C SER A 113 0.54 -7.40 6.52
N LEU A 114 -0.18 -8.27 7.22
CA LEU A 114 -1.63 -8.35 7.23
C LEU A 114 -2.13 -8.13 8.66
N ALA A 115 -3.06 -7.20 8.83
CA ALA A 115 -3.73 -6.98 10.10
C ALA A 115 -5.25 -7.04 9.90
N PRO A 116 -5.88 -8.21 10.05
CA PRO A 116 -7.33 -8.36 9.92
C PRO A 116 -8.09 -7.50 10.92
N GLY A 117 -9.27 -7.02 10.54
CA GLY A 117 -10.14 -6.24 11.43
C GLY A 117 -10.75 -7.08 12.56
N SER A 118 -10.92 -8.37 12.31
CA SER A 118 -11.46 -9.33 13.28
C SER A 118 -11.08 -10.75 12.90
N GLN A 119 -11.35 -11.69 13.80
CA GLN A 119 -11.15 -13.14 13.58
C GLN A 119 -11.91 -13.64 12.35
N VAL A 120 -13.11 -13.11 12.07
CA VAL A 120 -13.91 -13.47 10.89
C VAL A 120 -13.13 -13.32 9.58
N VAL A 121 -12.24 -12.33 9.51
CA VAL A 121 -11.41 -12.10 8.31
C VAL A 121 -10.39 -13.23 8.13
N ALA A 122 -9.73 -13.64 9.22
CA ALA A 122 -8.82 -14.79 9.20
C ALA A 122 -9.57 -16.07 8.82
N ASP A 123 -10.75 -16.30 9.42
CA ASP A 123 -11.56 -17.50 9.18
C ASP A 123 -11.98 -17.62 7.70
N TYR A 124 -12.41 -16.53 7.04
CA TYR A 124 -12.80 -16.65 5.64
C TYR A 124 -11.59 -16.76 4.69
N LEU A 125 -10.44 -16.17 5.01
CA LEU A 125 -9.22 -16.37 4.23
C LEU A 125 -8.71 -17.82 4.33
N GLU A 126 -8.71 -18.38 5.53
CA GLU A 126 -8.37 -19.78 5.77
C GLU A 126 -9.36 -20.71 5.06
N GLY A 127 -10.67 -20.49 5.25
CA GLY A 127 -11.72 -21.28 4.61
C GLY A 127 -11.69 -21.25 3.08
N ALA A 128 -11.19 -20.15 2.47
CA ALA A 128 -10.96 -20.03 1.03
C ALA A 128 -9.59 -20.58 0.59
N GLY A 129 -8.73 -20.98 1.54
CA GLY A 129 -7.35 -21.42 1.29
C GLY A 129 -6.46 -20.33 0.70
N LEU A 130 -6.71 -19.05 1.04
CA LEU A 130 -5.97 -17.89 0.51
C LEU A 130 -4.92 -17.36 1.48
N GLN A 131 -4.98 -17.75 2.75
CA GLN A 131 -4.02 -17.30 3.75
C GLN A 131 -2.60 -17.77 3.42
N ASP A 132 -2.42 -19.04 3.03
CA ASP A 132 -1.12 -19.59 2.66
C ASP A 132 -0.47 -18.86 1.49
N ASP A 133 -1.27 -18.42 0.50
CA ASP A 133 -0.78 -17.66 -0.65
C ASP A 133 -0.33 -16.23 -0.23
N LEU A 134 -1.04 -15.60 0.70
CA LEU A 134 -0.67 -14.32 1.29
C LEU A 134 0.61 -14.47 2.14
N ASP A 135 0.70 -15.50 2.96
CA ASP A 135 1.88 -15.80 3.78
C ASP A 135 3.12 -16.05 2.92
N ALA A 136 2.97 -16.73 1.78
CA ALA A 136 4.05 -16.98 0.82
C ALA A 136 4.62 -15.67 0.24
N LEU A 137 3.84 -14.59 0.18
CA LEU A 137 4.29 -13.25 -0.20
C LEU A 137 4.69 -12.39 1.02
N GLY A 138 4.70 -12.97 2.24
CA GLY A 138 5.08 -12.30 3.47
C GLY A 138 3.95 -11.51 4.14
N PHE A 139 2.70 -11.57 3.63
CA PHE A 139 1.54 -10.94 4.26
C PHE A 139 0.99 -11.79 5.41
N ASN A 140 1.87 -12.11 6.36
CA ASN A 140 1.49 -12.85 7.56
C ASN A 140 0.61 -11.98 8.48
N ILE A 141 -0.28 -12.65 9.22
CA ILE A 141 -1.10 -11.99 10.24
C ILE A 141 -0.18 -11.51 11.37
N ALA A 142 0.07 -10.20 11.42
CA ALA A 142 0.90 -9.56 12.44
C ALA A 142 0.13 -9.22 13.72
N GLY A 143 -1.20 -9.18 13.65
CA GLY A 143 -2.10 -8.84 14.73
C GLY A 143 -3.48 -8.47 14.18
N PHE A 144 -4.41 -8.12 15.06
CA PHE A 144 -5.77 -7.71 14.68
C PHE A 144 -5.97 -6.22 14.95
N GLY A 145 -6.66 -5.53 14.06
CA GLY A 145 -7.01 -4.12 14.20
C GLY A 145 -6.04 -3.16 13.48
N CYS A 146 -5.99 -1.93 13.97
CA CYS A 146 -5.23 -0.83 13.34
C CYS A 146 -3.74 -0.88 13.70
N THR A 147 -2.96 -1.72 13.07
CA THR A 147 -1.52 -1.86 13.32
C THR A 147 -0.70 -0.77 12.62
N THR A 148 -0.39 -0.94 11.35
CA THR A 148 0.44 0.01 10.57
C THR A 148 -0.18 1.40 10.49
N CYS A 149 -1.51 1.51 10.36
CA CYS A 149 -2.22 2.79 10.27
C CYS A 149 -2.03 3.72 11.50
N ILE A 150 -1.63 3.16 12.64
CA ILE A 150 -1.33 3.90 13.88
C ILE A 150 0.16 3.89 14.24
N GLY A 151 1.03 3.48 13.33
CA GLY A 151 2.49 3.48 13.54
C GLY A 151 3.07 2.22 14.17
N ASN A 152 2.32 1.11 14.19
CA ASN A 152 2.77 -0.16 14.74
C ASN A 152 3.29 -1.15 13.68
N SER A 153 3.97 -0.65 12.66
CA SER A 153 4.60 -1.51 11.64
C SER A 153 5.85 -2.24 12.16
N GLY A 154 6.36 -1.82 13.30
CA GLY A 154 7.66 -2.24 13.81
C GLY A 154 8.83 -1.67 12.98
N PRO A 155 10.08 -1.92 13.38
CA PRO A 155 11.26 -1.39 12.71
C PRO A 155 11.43 -2.00 11.30
N LEU A 156 12.02 -1.24 10.39
CA LEU A 156 12.57 -1.79 9.15
C LEU A 156 13.85 -2.60 9.46
N ASN A 157 14.25 -3.46 8.53
CA ASN A 157 15.57 -4.09 8.61
C ASN A 157 16.65 -3.01 8.60
N GLU A 158 17.63 -3.15 9.47
CA GLU A 158 18.70 -2.16 9.66
C GLU A 158 19.40 -1.76 8.35
N PRO A 159 19.83 -2.69 7.46
CA PRO A 159 20.43 -2.30 6.18
C PRO A 159 19.52 -1.44 5.29
N ILE A 160 18.20 -1.64 5.37
CA ILE A 160 17.21 -0.85 4.61
C ILE A 160 17.08 0.55 5.21
N SER A 161 16.94 0.66 6.53
CA SER A 161 16.88 1.97 7.20
C SER A 161 18.15 2.78 7.05
N ASP A 162 19.31 2.12 7.06
CA ASP A 162 20.61 2.74 6.84
C ASP A 162 20.71 3.30 5.42
N ALA A 163 20.38 2.51 4.40
CA ALA A 163 20.40 2.96 3.00
C ALA A 163 19.45 4.14 2.76
N ILE A 164 18.26 4.14 3.37
CA ILE A 164 17.32 5.28 3.29
C ILE A 164 17.96 6.53 3.89
N THR A 165 18.62 6.38 5.06
CA THR A 165 19.21 7.50 5.80
C THR A 165 20.46 8.03 5.08
N GLU A 166 21.36 7.15 4.63
CA GLU A 166 22.57 7.51 3.91
C GLU A 166 22.27 8.24 2.58
N GLY A 167 21.26 7.79 1.84
CA GLY A 167 20.86 8.39 0.58
C GLY A 167 19.87 9.53 0.70
N ASP A 168 19.37 9.81 1.90
CA ASP A 168 18.24 10.72 2.14
C ASP A 168 17.05 10.41 1.22
N LEU A 169 16.82 9.11 0.96
CA LEU A 169 15.86 8.63 -0.04
C LEU A 169 14.41 9.01 0.31
N VAL A 170 13.60 9.19 -0.71
CA VAL A 170 12.13 9.25 -0.60
C VAL A 170 11.58 7.83 -0.67
N ALA A 171 11.77 7.08 0.41
CA ALA A 171 11.16 5.77 0.58
C ALA A 171 9.64 5.90 0.78
N THR A 172 8.89 4.89 0.35
CA THR A 172 7.43 4.93 0.31
C THR A 172 6.79 3.80 1.10
N ALA A 173 5.54 4.03 1.55
CA ALA A 173 4.67 3.00 2.10
C ALA A 173 3.35 2.96 1.34
N VAL A 174 2.82 1.76 1.11
CA VAL A 174 1.50 1.54 0.54
C VAL A 174 0.67 0.74 1.53
N LEU A 175 -0.49 1.26 1.90
CA LEU A 175 -1.33 0.62 2.93
C LEU A 175 -2.82 0.73 2.62
N SER A 176 -3.58 -0.30 2.96
CA SER A 176 -5.05 -0.30 2.86
C SER A 176 -5.69 0.27 4.13
N GLY A 177 -5.26 1.47 4.52
CA GLY A 177 -5.76 2.17 5.71
C GLY A 177 -6.67 3.34 5.37
N ASN A 178 -6.93 4.17 6.37
CA ASN A 178 -7.70 5.40 6.22
C ASN A 178 -6.86 6.68 6.45
N ARG A 179 -5.58 6.53 6.77
CA ARG A 179 -4.65 7.64 7.07
C ARG A 179 -3.26 7.33 6.55
N ASN A 180 -2.62 8.34 6.01
CA ASN A 180 -1.30 8.25 5.40
C ASN A 180 -0.38 9.41 5.81
N PHE A 181 -0.38 9.79 7.08
CA PHE A 181 0.42 10.91 7.58
C PHE A 181 1.91 10.58 7.60
N GLU A 182 2.71 11.50 7.08
CA GLU A 182 4.18 11.47 7.18
C GLU A 182 4.64 11.28 8.64
N GLY A 183 5.66 10.46 8.82
CA GLY A 183 6.23 10.13 10.13
C GLY A 183 5.36 9.25 11.03
N ARG A 184 4.05 9.13 10.75
CA ARG A 184 3.16 8.30 11.55
C ARG A 184 3.28 6.80 11.23
N ILE A 185 3.48 6.46 9.95
CA ILE A 185 3.60 5.06 9.50
C ILE A 185 4.99 4.53 9.85
N SER A 186 6.02 5.31 9.51
CA SER A 186 7.41 5.03 9.85
C SER A 186 8.22 6.33 9.75
N PRO A 187 9.21 6.56 10.63
CA PRO A 187 10.07 7.75 10.54
C PRO A 187 10.96 7.73 9.28
N PHE A 188 11.16 6.58 8.64
CA PHE A 188 11.97 6.42 7.44
C PHE A 188 11.18 6.62 6.14
N VAL A 189 9.85 6.78 6.21
CA VAL A 189 8.99 6.87 5.03
C VAL A 189 8.49 8.30 4.87
N LYS A 190 8.85 8.93 3.74
CA LYS A 190 8.46 10.31 3.42
C LYS A 190 7.18 10.41 2.61
N ALA A 191 6.82 9.37 1.85
CA ALA A 191 5.62 9.35 1.02
C ALA A 191 4.75 8.13 1.34
N ASN A 192 3.50 8.36 1.73
CA ASN A 192 2.59 7.30 2.16
C ASN A 192 1.35 7.28 1.25
N PHE A 193 1.00 6.12 0.73
CA PHE A 193 -0.13 5.97 -0.18
C PHE A 193 -1.17 5.03 0.38
N LEU A 194 -2.44 5.43 0.27
CA LEU A 194 -3.59 4.58 0.52
C LEU A 194 -3.96 3.85 -0.77
N ALA A 195 -4.17 2.56 -0.67
CA ALA A 195 -4.56 1.71 -1.78
C ALA A 195 -5.50 0.60 -1.31
N SER A 196 -6.22 -0.03 -2.23
CA SER A 196 -7.01 -1.22 -1.92
C SER A 196 -6.09 -2.41 -1.56
N PRO A 197 -6.58 -3.41 -0.80
CA PRO A 197 -5.79 -4.59 -0.47
C PRO A 197 -5.13 -5.28 -1.69
N PRO A 198 -5.80 -5.48 -2.83
CA PRO A 198 -5.13 -6.02 -4.02
C PRO A 198 -3.98 -5.14 -4.53
N LEU A 199 -4.14 -3.81 -4.53
CA LEU A 199 -3.09 -2.90 -4.94
C LEU A 199 -1.90 -2.92 -3.96
N VAL A 200 -2.13 -3.09 -2.66
CA VAL A 200 -1.04 -3.27 -1.68
C VAL A 200 -0.19 -4.49 -2.04
N VAL A 201 -0.82 -5.62 -2.40
CA VAL A 201 -0.10 -6.82 -2.87
C VAL A 201 0.65 -6.53 -4.16
N ALA A 202 0.01 -5.87 -5.13
CA ALA A 202 0.65 -5.53 -6.40
C ALA A 202 1.90 -4.64 -6.22
N TYR A 203 1.81 -3.62 -5.36
CA TYR A 203 2.95 -2.75 -5.05
C TYR A 203 4.07 -3.45 -4.26
N ALA A 204 3.74 -4.45 -3.44
CA ALA A 204 4.77 -5.28 -2.80
C ALA A 204 5.55 -6.12 -3.81
N LEU A 205 4.87 -6.64 -4.84
CA LEU A 205 5.48 -7.37 -5.94
C LEU A 205 6.32 -6.45 -6.85
N ALA A 206 5.81 -5.27 -7.18
CA ALA A 206 6.53 -4.26 -7.96
C ALA A 206 7.73 -3.68 -7.19
N GLY A 207 7.57 -3.46 -5.88
CA GLY A 207 8.59 -2.89 -4.98
C GLY A 207 8.78 -1.39 -5.11
N ARG A 208 7.97 -0.69 -5.92
CA ARG A 208 8.08 0.75 -6.20
C ARG A 208 6.72 1.36 -6.50
N VAL A 209 6.54 2.66 -6.26
CA VAL A 209 5.30 3.38 -6.57
C VAL A 209 5.33 4.07 -7.94
N ASN A 210 6.51 4.35 -8.47
CA ASN A 210 6.73 4.95 -9.79
C ASN A 210 6.60 3.90 -10.92
N ILE A 211 5.44 3.28 -10.99
CA ILE A 211 5.08 2.22 -11.94
C ILE A 211 3.63 2.41 -12.38
N ASP A 212 3.35 2.16 -13.64
CA ASP A 212 1.99 2.04 -14.16
C ASP A 212 1.53 0.58 -14.09
N LEU A 213 0.85 0.21 -13.01
CA LEU A 213 0.32 -1.15 -12.81
C LEU A 213 -0.79 -1.55 -13.81
N THR A 214 -1.20 -0.66 -14.72
CA THR A 214 -2.17 -0.98 -15.77
C THR A 214 -1.51 -1.52 -17.03
N THR A 215 -0.22 -1.27 -17.20
CA THR A 215 0.53 -1.62 -18.43
C THR A 215 1.84 -2.39 -18.20
N GLU A 216 2.39 -2.34 -16.96
CA GLU A 216 3.66 -2.99 -16.58
C GLU A 216 3.49 -4.26 -15.73
#